data_5af0a2dd11b4bf98823990277e13c988
#
_entry.id   5af0a2dd11b4bf98823990277e13c988
#
_cell.length_a   1.000
_cell.length_b   1.000
_cell.length_c   1.000
_cell.angle_alpha   90.00
_cell.angle_beta   90.00
_cell.angle_gamma   90.00
#
_symmetry.space_group_name_H-M   'P 1'
#
loop_
_entity.id
_entity.type
_entity.pdbx_description
1 polymer ?
#
loop_
_entity_poly.entity_id
_entity_poly.type
_entity_poly.pdbx_seq_one_letter_code
_entity_poly.pdbx_strand_id
1 'polypeptide(L)'
;PIGAPPTRGYDHFTGRADRASCHSGCSFTVNSVHDIGVGTGADIGRGRFKPTSVALRYAFKTPTLREIGRRAPYMHDGSVPTLEAVIELYNRGGIDRPSRSRAIKPLHLSAAERADLLAFLGTLSAERGRDLTTASFTTVVPAP
;
A
#
# COMPACT_ATOMS: atom_id res chain seq x y z
N PRO A 1 20.99 -9.45 2.79
CA PRO A 1 19.84 -10.22 3.24
C PRO A 1 18.86 -9.33 4.00
N ILE A 2 17.55 -9.46 3.72
CA ILE A 2 16.50 -8.78 4.48
C ILE A 2 16.50 -9.39 5.89
N GLY A 3 16.49 -8.55 6.94
CA GLY A 3 16.49 -9.01 8.33
C GLY A 3 15.17 -9.72 8.75
N ALA A 4 15.16 -10.32 9.94
CA ALA A 4 14.00 -11.09 10.43
C ALA A 4 12.70 -10.26 10.56
N PRO A 5 12.69 -9.01 11.09
CA PRO A 5 11.45 -8.23 11.18
C PRO A 5 10.80 -7.97 9.82
N PRO A 6 11.50 -7.50 8.77
CA PRO A 6 10.88 -7.33 7.45
C PRO A 6 10.37 -8.63 6.83
N THR A 7 11.02 -9.76 7.08
CA THR A 7 10.57 -11.08 6.60
C THR A 7 9.24 -11.46 7.24
N ARG A 8 9.11 -11.35 8.56
CA ARG A 8 7.82 -11.57 9.24
C ARG A 8 6.75 -10.57 8.78
N GLY A 9 7.14 -9.31 8.54
CA GLY A 9 6.24 -8.29 7.99
C GLY A 9 5.70 -8.66 6.61
N TYR A 10 6.54 -9.26 5.75
CA TYR A 10 6.10 -9.80 4.47
C TYR A 10 5.11 -10.96 4.65
N ASP A 11 5.36 -11.88 5.60
CA ASP A 11 4.45 -12.98 5.90
C ASP A 11 3.08 -12.46 6.40
N HIS A 12 3.07 -11.43 7.24
CA HIS A 12 1.83 -10.76 7.64
C HIS A 12 1.14 -10.08 6.46
N PHE A 13 1.90 -9.40 5.60
CA PHE A 13 1.39 -8.68 4.43
C PHE A 13 0.69 -9.60 3.43
N THR A 14 1.28 -10.77 3.14
CA THR A 14 0.74 -11.76 2.21
C THR A 14 -0.28 -12.70 2.84
N GLY A 15 -0.18 -12.93 4.15
CA GLY A 15 -1.05 -13.82 4.90
C GLY A 15 -2.21 -13.08 5.56
N ARG A 16 -2.19 -12.97 6.89
CA ARG A 16 -3.33 -12.50 7.70
C ARG A 16 -3.84 -11.11 7.37
N ALA A 17 -2.94 -10.20 6.96
CA ALA A 17 -3.33 -8.86 6.55
C ALA A 17 -3.96 -8.80 5.15
N ASP A 18 -3.73 -9.81 4.30
CA ASP A 18 -4.28 -9.95 2.94
C ASP A 18 -4.06 -8.70 2.05
N ARG A 19 -2.90 -8.03 2.24
CA ARG A 19 -2.59 -6.82 1.44
C ARG A 19 -2.14 -7.18 0.03
N ALA A 20 -1.61 -8.40 -0.19
CA ALA A 20 -1.22 -8.89 -1.49
C ALA A 20 -2.40 -9.02 -2.47
N SER A 21 -3.64 -9.15 -2.00
CA SER A 21 -4.84 -9.15 -2.84
C SER A 21 -5.01 -7.86 -3.66
N CYS A 22 -4.52 -6.73 -3.14
CA CYS A 22 -4.55 -5.42 -3.80
C CYS A 22 -3.15 -4.91 -4.21
N HIS A 23 -2.11 -5.37 -3.53
CA HIS A 23 -0.74 -4.92 -3.71
C HIS A 23 0.18 -6.09 -4.09
N SER A 24 -0.04 -6.68 -5.27
CA SER A 24 0.75 -7.79 -5.79
C SER A 24 1.65 -7.39 -6.96
N GLY A 25 2.48 -8.36 -7.40
CA GLY A 25 3.43 -8.19 -8.48
C GLY A 25 4.61 -7.29 -8.12
N CYS A 26 5.52 -7.09 -9.07
CA CYS A 26 6.77 -6.33 -8.85
C CYS A 26 6.53 -4.85 -8.52
N SER A 27 5.41 -4.28 -8.93
CA SER A 27 5.01 -2.89 -8.63
C SER A 27 4.17 -2.76 -7.35
N PHE A 28 3.84 -3.84 -6.67
CA PHE A 28 2.96 -3.84 -5.50
C PHE A 28 1.65 -3.06 -5.74
N THR A 29 0.98 -3.33 -6.86
CA THR A 29 -0.34 -2.80 -7.19
C THR A 29 -1.01 -3.65 -8.26
N VAL A 30 -2.30 -3.91 -8.11
CA VAL A 30 -3.16 -4.55 -9.12
C VAL A 30 -3.80 -3.52 -10.05
N ASN A 31 -3.53 -2.22 -9.89
CA ASN A 31 -4.09 -1.11 -10.66
C ASN A 31 -5.63 -1.03 -10.66
N SER A 32 -6.30 -1.77 -9.79
CA SER A 32 -7.75 -1.71 -9.58
C SER A 32 -8.17 -0.58 -8.62
N VAL A 33 -9.46 -0.38 -8.47
CA VAL A 33 -10.04 0.60 -7.56
C VAL A 33 -10.78 -0.12 -6.42
N HIS A 34 -10.61 0.36 -5.19
CA HIS A 34 -11.23 -0.21 -4.00
C HIS A 34 -11.66 0.88 -3.03
N ASP A 35 -12.81 0.67 -2.39
CA ASP A 35 -13.16 1.40 -1.18
C ASP A 35 -12.49 0.71 0.00
N ILE A 36 -11.58 1.41 0.64
CA ILE A 36 -10.84 0.93 1.81
C ILE A 36 -11.39 1.50 3.13
N GLY A 37 -12.55 2.16 3.08
CA GLY A 37 -13.19 2.71 4.27
C GLY A 37 -12.54 4.00 4.79
N VAL A 38 -12.01 4.85 3.89
CA VAL A 38 -11.36 6.13 4.25
C VAL A 38 -12.17 7.32 3.77
N GLY A 39 -12.53 7.38 2.49
CA GLY A 39 -13.23 8.53 1.90
C GLY A 39 -14.56 8.83 2.61
N THR A 40 -14.90 10.10 2.74
CA THR A 40 -16.14 10.58 3.36
C THR A 40 -16.76 11.73 2.56
N GLY A 41 -18.00 12.10 2.90
CA GLY A 41 -18.64 13.28 2.34
C GLY A 41 -18.90 13.19 0.83
N ALA A 42 -18.65 14.29 0.13
CA ALA A 42 -18.93 14.44 -1.30
C ALA A 42 -17.89 13.79 -2.21
N ASP A 43 -16.70 13.48 -1.71
CA ASP A 43 -15.68 12.78 -2.50
C ASP A 43 -15.92 11.28 -2.53
N ILE A 44 -16.82 10.90 -3.42
CA ILE A 44 -17.22 9.49 -3.62
C ILE A 44 -16.30 8.72 -4.58
N GLY A 45 -15.14 9.26 -4.89
CA GLY A 45 -14.13 8.61 -5.71
C GLY A 45 -14.65 8.18 -7.09
N ARG A 46 -14.40 6.95 -7.47
CA ARG A 46 -14.84 6.39 -8.77
C ARG A 46 -16.37 6.37 -8.94
N GLY A 47 -17.12 6.39 -7.85
CA GLY A 47 -18.59 6.43 -7.86
C GLY A 47 -19.18 7.63 -8.61
N ARG A 48 -18.44 8.76 -8.73
CA ARG A 48 -18.89 9.92 -9.51
C ARG A 48 -19.13 9.62 -10.99
N PHE A 49 -18.43 8.64 -11.55
CA PHE A 49 -18.53 8.26 -12.96
C PHE A 49 -19.57 7.15 -13.22
N LYS A 50 -19.99 6.44 -12.16
CA LYS A 50 -21.03 5.41 -12.23
C LYS A 50 -21.83 5.40 -10.93
N PRO A 51 -22.75 6.37 -10.75
CA PRO A 51 -23.49 6.55 -9.49
C PRO A 51 -24.34 5.36 -9.06
N THR A 52 -24.76 4.52 -10.03
CA THR A 52 -25.57 3.31 -9.78
C THR A 52 -24.77 2.15 -9.20
N SER A 53 -23.43 2.22 -9.23
CA SER A 53 -22.58 1.15 -8.72
C SER A 53 -22.20 1.39 -7.27
N VAL A 54 -22.76 0.61 -6.35
CA VAL A 54 -22.40 0.65 -4.92
C VAL A 54 -20.91 0.37 -4.74
N ALA A 55 -20.36 -0.61 -5.43
CA ALA A 55 -18.95 -1.01 -5.29
C ALA A 55 -17.94 0.07 -5.70
N LEU A 56 -18.35 1.04 -6.52
CA LEU A 56 -17.47 2.13 -6.95
C LEU A 56 -17.55 3.38 -6.06
N ARG A 57 -18.51 3.46 -5.16
CA ARG A 57 -18.60 4.57 -4.21
C ARG A 57 -17.41 4.53 -3.27
N TYR A 58 -16.77 5.67 -3.07
CA TYR A 58 -15.55 5.81 -2.27
C TYR A 58 -14.39 4.90 -2.68
N ALA A 59 -14.43 4.39 -3.93
CA ALA A 59 -13.36 3.57 -4.47
C ALA A 59 -12.28 4.45 -5.13
N PHE A 60 -11.04 4.27 -4.70
CA PHE A 60 -9.86 4.94 -5.22
C PHE A 60 -8.87 3.93 -5.78
N LYS A 61 -8.02 4.37 -6.72
CA LYS A 61 -7.03 3.49 -7.34
C LYS A 61 -5.99 3.02 -6.32
N THR A 62 -5.75 1.71 -6.31
CA THR A 62 -4.65 1.12 -5.54
C THR A 62 -3.31 1.66 -6.03
N PRO A 63 -2.55 2.40 -5.21
CA PRO A 63 -1.25 2.91 -5.61
C PRO A 63 -0.19 1.82 -5.55
N THR A 64 0.95 2.05 -6.19
CA THR A 64 2.15 1.24 -5.93
C THR A 64 2.65 1.47 -4.51
N LEU A 65 3.23 0.44 -3.88
CA LEU A 65 3.94 0.60 -2.60
C LEU A 65 5.45 0.85 -2.78
N ARG A 66 5.96 0.89 -4.02
CA ARG A 66 7.35 1.29 -4.25
C ARG A 66 7.57 2.72 -3.75
N GLU A 67 8.68 2.93 -3.03
CA GLU A 67 9.04 4.20 -2.39
C GLU A 67 8.01 4.70 -1.36
N ILE A 68 7.20 3.80 -0.78
CA ILE A 68 6.10 4.18 0.12
C ILE A 68 6.59 4.95 1.35
N GLY A 69 7.77 4.64 1.87
CA GLY A 69 8.35 5.36 3.01
C GLY A 69 8.65 6.85 2.76
N ARG A 70 8.60 7.30 1.49
CA ARG A 70 8.89 8.68 1.08
C ARG A 70 7.69 9.43 0.55
N ARG A 71 6.50 8.84 0.65
CA ARG A 71 5.27 9.38 0.02
C ARG A 71 4.27 9.96 1.01
N ALA A 72 4.71 10.28 2.22
CA ALA A 72 3.85 10.98 3.18
C ALA A 72 3.44 12.37 2.62
N PRO A 73 2.22 12.85 2.88
CA PRO A 73 1.13 12.16 3.59
C PRO A 73 0.41 11.12 2.72
N TYR A 74 -0.32 10.21 3.37
CA TYR A 74 -0.94 9.04 2.74
C TYR A 74 -2.44 9.21 2.53
N MET A 75 -3.05 8.29 1.77
CA MET A 75 -4.39 8.23 1.21
C MET A 75 -4.55 9.18 0.02
N HIS A 76 -5.73 9.12 -0.63
CA HIS A 76 -6.02 9.90 -1.84
C HIS A 76 -6.08 11.41 -1.57
N ASP A 77 -6.34 11.78 -0.33
CA ASP A 77 -6.53 13.16 0.15
C ASP A 77 -5.40 13.65 1.10
N GLY A 78 -4.41 12.79 1.36
CA GLY A 78 -3.33 13.11 2.30
C GLY A 78 -3.75 13.12 3.78
N SER A 79 -4.91 12.55 4.12
CA SER A 79 -5.48 12.61 5.47
C SER A 79 -4.70 11.83 6.53
N VAL A 80 -3.79 10.94 6.13
CA VAL A 80 -3.03 10.11 7.05
C VAL A 80 -1.54 10.47 6.98
N PRO A 81 -0.95 10.99 8.07
CA PRO A 81 0.39 11.59 8.02
C PRO A 81 1.55 10.57 8.00
N THR A 82 1.39 9.38 8.57
CA THR A 82 2.48 8.41 8.76
C THR A 82 2.09 7.00 8.33
N LEU A 83 3.09 6.14 8.04
CA LEU A 83 2.84 4.72 7.74
C LEU A 83 2.29 3.95 8.94
N GLU A 84 2.69 4.29 10.14
CA GLU A 84 2.15 3.72 11.37
C GLU A 84 0.64 3.98 11.45
N ALA A 85 0.21 5.20 11.17
CA ALA A 85 -1.20 5.57 11.15
C ALA A 85 -1.97 4.86 10.02
N VAL A 86 -1.34 4.61 8.87
CA VAL A 86 -1.89 3.77 7.79
C VAL A 86 -2.10 2.33 8.26
N ILE A 87 -1.10 1.72 8.90
CA ILE A 87 -1.21 0.36 9.43
C ILE A 87 -2.31 0.28 10.48
N GLU A 88 -2.41 1.27 11.36
CA GLU A 88 -3.44 1.33 12.39
C GLU A 88 -4.85 1.47 11.79
N LEU A 89 -5.01 2.28 10.74
CA LEU A 89 -6.28 2.40 10.01
C LEU A 89 -6.72 1.04 9.46
N TYR A 90 -5.83 0.31 8.80
CA TYR A 90 -6.11 -1.03 8.30
C TYR A 90 -6.34 -2.04 9.42
N ASN A 91 -5.64 -1.90 10.55
CA ASN A 91 -5.82 -2.76 11.71
C ASN A 91 -7.23 -2.65 12.29
N ARG A 92 -7.83 -1.45 12.26
CA ARG A 92 -9.23 -1.20 12.65
C ARG A 92 -10.25 -1.58 11.59
N GLY A 93 -9.85 -1.75 10.31
CA GLY A 93 -10.73 -2.19 9.22
C GLY A 93 -11.50 -1.08 8.51
N GLY A 94 -11.15 0.19 8.73
CA GLY A 94 -11.80 1.34 8.07
C GLY A 94 -13.29 1.50 8.41
N ILE A 95 -13.96 2.42 7.74
CA ILE A 95 -15.41 2.68 7.91
C ILE A 95 -16.20 1.52 7.30
N ASP A 96 -17.12 0.93 8.09
CA ASP A 96 -18.00 -0.13 7.63
C ASP A 96 -19.15 0.44 6.80
N ARG A 97 -19.27 -0.02 5.56
CA ARG A 97 -20.32 0.42 4.63
C ARG A 97 -20.43 -0.55 3.43
N PRO A 98 -21.58 -0.55 2.71
CA PRO A 98 -21.83 -1.51 1.61
C PRO A 98 -20.82 -1.48 0.48
N SER A 99 -20.13 -0.36 0.23
CA SER A 99 -19.12 -0.21 -0.82
C SER A 99 -17.75 -0.73 -0.41
N ARG A 100 -17.49 -0.90 0.92
CA ARG A 100 -16.18 -1.31 1.41
C ARG A 100 -15.76 -2.67 0.85
N SER A 101 -14.54 -2.74 0.32
CA SER A 101 -13.97 -4.00 -0.15
C SER A 101 -13.98 -5.06 0.95
N ARG A 102 -14.37 -6.29 0.59
CA ARG A 102 -14.36 -7.43 1.52
C ARG A 102 -12.98 -7.79 2.04
N ALA A 103 -11.92 -7.40 1.34
CA ALA A 103 -10.54 -7.54 1.81
C ALA A 103 -10.20 -6.61 2.98
N ILE A 104 -11.05 -5.61 3.28
CA ILE A 104 -10.86 -4.66 4.37
C ILE A 104 -11.72 -5.09 5.56
N LYS A 105 -11.05 -5.57 6.58
CA LYS A 105 -11.65 -6.04 7.84
C LYS A 105 -10.68 -5.75 8.99
N PRO A 106 -11.15 -5.69 10.24
CA PRO A 106 -10.28 -5.61 11.40
C PRO A 106 -9.26 -6.75 11.42
N LEU A 107 -7.99 -6.44 11.61
CA LEU A 107 -6.90 -7.43 11.55
C LEU A 107 -6.49 -7.92 12.93
N HIS A 108 -6.71 -7.12 13.97
CA HIS A 108 -6.34 -7.42 15.35
C HIS A 108 -4.84 -7.77 15.49
N LEU A 109 -3.98 -7.01 14.80
CA LEU A 109 -2.54 -7.18 14.87
C LEU A 109 -2.02 -6.63 16.20
N SER A 110 -1.12 -7.37 16.83
CA SER A 110 -0.36 -6.92 17.99
C SER A 110 0.59 -5.77 17.62
N ALA A 111 1.14 -5.10 18.63
CA ALA A 111 2.14 -4.05 18.41
C ALA A 111 3.39 -4.58 17.66
N ALA A 112 3.83 -5.80 17.99
CA ALA A 112 4.97 -6.43 17.33
C ALA A 112 4.69 -6.71 15.84
N GLU A 113 3.52 -7.26 15.50
CA GLU A 113 3.14 -7.54 14.11
C GLU A 113 3.00 -6.26 13.28
N ARG A 114 2.50 -5.16 13.88
CA ARG A 114 2.46 -3.85 13.23
C ARG A 114 3.87 -3.29 12.98
N ALA A 115 4.78 -3.46 13.92
CA ALA A 115 6.18 -3.06 13.75
C ALA A 115 6.88 -3.88 12.66
N ASP A 116 6.63 -5.19 12.57
CA ASP A 116 7.16 -6.05 11.51
C ASP A 116 6.62 -5.61 10.13
N LEU A 117 5.31 -5.30 10.01
CA LEU A 117 4.73 -4.74 8.77
C LEU A 117 5.38 -3.42 8.38
N LEU A 118 5.60 -2.53 9.33
CA LEU A 118 6.27 -1.25 9.09
C LEU A 118 7.69 -1.46 8.59
N ALA A 119 8.43 -2.39 9.19
CA ALA A 119 9.78 -2.76 8.78
C ALA A 119 9.79 -3.32 7.33
N PHE A 120 8.82 -4.16 6.98
CA PHE A 120 8.67 -4.65 5.60
C PHE A 120 8.39 -3.50 4.62
N LEU A 121 7.42 -2.62 4.89
CA LEU A 121 7.10 -1.49 4.02
C LEU A 121 8.29 -0.55 3.84
N GLY A 122 9.12 -0.39 4.85
CA GLY A 122 10.38 0.35 4.79
C GLY A 122 11.35 -0.20 3.73
N THR A 123 11.40 -1.53 3.54
CA THR A 123 12.27 -2.15 2.54
C THR A 123 11.86 -1.87 1.08
N LEU A 124 10.64 -1.36 0.86
CA LEU A 124 10.13 -1.00 -0.46
C LEU A 124 10.61 0.37 -0.94
N SER A 125 11.39 1.07 -0.10
CA SER A 125 12.00 2.35 -0.42
C SER A 125 13.53 2.19 -0.51
N ALA A 126 14.13 2.84 -1.50
CA ALA A 126 15.58 2.82 -1.65
C ALA A 126 16.27 3.53 -0.47
N GLU A 127 17.43 3.05 -0.05
CA GLU A 127 18.27 3.76 0.92
C GLU A 127 18.71 5.12 0.35
N ARG A 128 18.72 6.16 1.19
CA ARG A 128 19.32 7.45 0.80
C ARG A 128 20.81 7.21 0.57
N GLY A 129 21.27 7.49 -0.65
CA GLY A 129 22.69 7.41 -0.98
C GLY A 129 23.07 6.39 -2.05
N ARG A 130 22.17 5.55 -2.55
CA ARG A 130 22.39 4.90 -3.86
C ARG A 130 22.11 5.93 -4.94
N ASP A 131 23.13 6.70 -5.24
CA ASP A 131 23.16 7.56 -6.42
C ASP A 131 23.16 6.66 -7.66
N LEU A 132 22.02 6.53 -8.31
CA LEU A 132 21.88 5.79 -9.57
C LEU A 132 22.55 6.51 -10.74
N THR A 133 23.06 7.74 -10.52
CA THR A 133 23.76 8.51 -11.57
C THR A 133 25.16 7.97 -11.87
N THR A 134 25.72 7.13 -10.99
CA THR A 134 27.02 6.49 -11.18
C THR A 134 26.96 5.02 -11.62
N ALA A 135 25.78 4.50 -11.95
CA ALA A 135 25.71 3.23 -12.67
C ALA A 135 26.30 3.43 -14.06
N SER A 136 27.61 3.21 -14.19
CA SER A 136 28.29 3.12 -15.47
C SER A 136 27.59 2.04 -16.29
N PHE A 137 26.77 2.44 -17.24
CA PHE A 137 26.32 1.57 -18.31
C PHE A 137 27.57 1.25 -19.15
N THR A 138 28.29 0.21 -18.79
CA THR A 138 29.26 -0.38 -19.69
C THR A 138 28.47 -1.03 -20.82
N THR A 139 28.25 -0.26 -21.87
CA THR A 139 27.73 -0.77 -23.13
C THR A 139 28.75 -1.78 -23.63
N VAL A 140 28.47 -3.06 -23.46
CA VAL A 140 29.17 -4.11 -24.19
C VAL A 140 28.67 -4.00 -25.63
N VAL A 141 29.36 -3.23 -26.45
CA VAL A 141 29.21 -3.28 -27.90
C VAL A 141 29.97 -4.55 -28.35
N PRO A 142 29.31 -5.57 -28.94
CA PRO A 142 30.05 -6.66 -29.53
C PRO A 142 30.89 -6.11 -30.69
N ALA A 143 32.15 -6.47 -30.73
CA ALA A 143 33.05 -6.14 -31.82
C ALA A 143 32.55 -6.80 -33.13
N PRO A 144 32.83 -6.18 -34.31
CA PRO A 144 32.42 -6.67 -35.61
C PRO A 144 33.04 -8.02 -36.01
#